data_3ce2b9e4c39636dfa569e09be5ee4415
#
_entry.id   3ce2b9e4c39636dfa569e09be5ee4415
#
_cell.length_a   1.000
_cell.length_b   1.000
_cell.length_c   1.000
_cell.angle_alpha   90.00
_cell.angle_beta   90.00
_cell.angle_gamma   90.00
#
_symmetry.space_group_name_H-M   'P 1'
#
loop_
_entity.id
_entity.type
_entity.pdbx_description
1 polymer ?
#
loop_
_entity_poly.entity_id
_entity_poly.type
_entity_poly.pdbx_seq_one_letter_code
_entity_poly.pdbx_strand_id
1 'polypeptide(L)'
;MMIDGALGVALVDYNSGLALGTAGGGRELDLAAASAGNTDVVRAKLRTMEMLGLDGAIEDILITLTEQYHIIRPLTARSGQGLFLYLALDRARANLAMARRKLHLIEKDLDV
;
A
#
# COMPACT_ATOMS: atom_id res chain seq x y z
N MET A 1 -10.45 -10.81 4.88
CA MET A 1 -9.03 -10.44 4.96
C MET A 1 -8.34 -11.28 6.01
N MET A 2 -7.24 -11.90 5.65
CA MET A 2 -6.54 -12.81 6.55
C MET A 2 -5.29 -12.19 7.15
N ILE A 3 -5.35 -10.89 7.46
CA ILE A 3 -4.26 -10.16 8.09
C ILE A 3 -4.79 -9.61 9.41
N ASP A 4 -4.15 -10.02 10.52
CA ASP A 4 -4.57 -9.59 11.84
C ASP A 4 -4.49 -8.07 11.99
N GLY A 5 -5.58 -7.49 12.50
CA GLY A 5 -5.68 -6.05 12.69
C GLY A 5 -5.98 -5.26 11.42
N ALA A 6 -6.17 -5.92 10.28
CA ALA A 6 -6.43 -5.22 9.02
C ALA A 6 -7.78 -4.50 9.06
N LEU A 7 -7.74 -3.21 8.71
CA LEU A 7 -8.93 -2.37 8.58
C LEU A 7 -9.39 -2.28 7.13
N GLY A 8 -8.46 -2.30 6.20
CA GLY A 8 -8.78 -2.27 4.79
C GLY A 8 -7.54 -2.45 3.94
N VAL A 9 -7.73 -2.95 2.73
CA VAL A 9 -6.67 -3.11 1.74
C VAL A 9 -7.19 -2.69 0.37
N ALA A 10 -6.32 -2.10 -0.43
CA ALA A 10 -6.64 -1.70 -1.80
C ALA A 10 -5.48 -2.01 -2.72
N LEU A 11 -5.81 -2.44 -3.94
CA LEU A 11 -4.86 -2.49 -5.06
C LEU A 11 -5.14 -1.26 -5.91
N VAL A 12 -4.13 -0.42 -6.10
CA VAL A 12 -4.29 0.91 -6.68
C VAL A 12 -3.42 1.08 -7.90
N ASP A 13 -3.99 1.68 -8.95
CA ASP A 13 -3.26 2.14 -10.12
C ASP A 13 -2.74 3.55 -9.81
N TYR A 14 -1.41 3.73 -9.67
CA TYR A 14 -0.88 5.03 -9.29
C TYR A 14 -0.79 6.03 -10.45
N ASN A 15 -1.08 5.61 -11.66
CA ASN A 15 -1.19 6.56 -12.78
C ASN A 15 -2.52 7.32 -12.73
N SER A 16 -3.59 6.65 -12.31
CA SER A 16 -4.93 7.25 -12.20
C SER A 16 -5.35 7.57 -10.76
N GLY A 17 -4.75 6.91 -9.78
CA GLY A 17 -5.18 7.02 -8.38
C GLY A 17 -6.43 6.20 -8.07
N LEU A 18 -6.85 5.34 -8.99
CA LEU A 18 -8.06 4.54 -8.82
C LEU A 18 -7.76 3.18 -8.20
N ALA A 19 -8.62 2.75 -7.28
CA ALA A 19 -8.56 1.42 -6.73
C ALA A 19 -9.11 0.42 -7.74
N LEU A 20 -8.32 -0.61 -8.04
CA LEU A 20 -8.73 -1.69 -8.92
C LEU A 20 -9.44 -2.80 -8.14
N GLY A 21 -9.19 -2.89 -6.85
CA GLY A 21 -9.84 -3.85 -5.96
C GLY A 21 -9.66 -3.41 -4.52
N THR A 22 -10.64 -3.70 -3.69
CA THR A 22 -10.62 -3.35 -2.27
C THR A 22 -11.22 -4.47 -1.44
N ALA A 23 -10.80 -4.54 -0.18
CA ALA A 23 -11.43 -5.39 0.82
C ALA A 23 -11.41 -4.65 2.16
N GLY A 24 -12.47 -4.79 2.95
CA GLY A 24 -12.62 -4.04 4.19
C GLY A 24 -12.98 -2.59 3.95
N GLY A 25 -12.53 -1.71 4.83
CA GLY A 25 -12.89 -0.30 4.78
C GLY A 25 -14.25 -0.05 5.42
N GLY A 26 -14.84 1.10 5.11
CA GLY A 26 -16.12 1.51 5.62
C GLY A 26 -16.16 3.02 5.84
N ARG A 27 -17.07 3.47 6.71
CA ARG A 27 -17.24 4.90 6.99
C ARG A 27 -15.98 5.55 7.56
N GLU A 28 -15.25 4.81 8.39
CA GLU A 28 -14.06 5.33 9.06
C GLU A 28 -12.81 5.21 8.21
N LEU A 29 -12.87 4.46 7.11
CA LEU A 29 -11.76 4.27 6.19
C LEU A 29 -12.28 4.21 4.77
N ASP A 30 -12.32 5.38 4.14
CA ASP A 30 -12.71 5.52 2.74
C ASP A 30 -11.53 5.09 1.85
N LEU A 31 -11.59 3.87 1.34
CA LEU A 31 -10.51 3.31 0.53
C LEU A 31 -10.35 4.03 -0.81
N ALA A 32 -11.41 4.62 -1.36
CA ALA A 32 -11.30 5.40 -2.58
C ALA A 32 -10.49 6.68 -2.34
N ALA A 33 -10.79 7.39 -1.25
CA ALA A 33 -10.05 8.59 -0.87
C ALA A 33 -8.60 8.25 -0.50
N ALA A 34 -8.41 7.16 0.24
CA ALA A 34 -7.07 6.69 0.61
C ALA A 34 -6.23 6.33 -0.62
N SER A 35 -6.85 5.69 -1.62
CA SER A 35 -6.17 5.31 -2.86
C SER A 35 -5.67 6.55 -3.61
N ALA A 36 -6.50 7.57 -3.73
CA ALA A 36 -6.13 8.83 -4.39
C ALA A 36 -5.02 9.55 -3.62
N GLY A 37 -5.17 9.70 -2.30
CA GLY A 37 -4.19 10.41 -1.47
C GLY A 37 -2.85 9.69 -1.40
N ASN A 38 -2.86 8.37 -1.25
CA ASN A 38 -1.62 7.59 -1.19
C ASN A 38 -0.91 7.49 -2.54
N THR A 39 -1.63 7.66 -3.64
CA THR A 39 -1.01 7.82 -4.96
C THR A 39 -0.08 9.03 -4.97
N ASP A 40 -0.48 10.15 -4.39
CA ASP A 40 0.37 11.34 -4.28
C ASP A 40 1.59 11.08 -3.42
N VAL A 41 1.46 10.29 -2.36
CA VAL A 41 2.58 9.91 -1.49
C VAL A 41 3.62 9.11 -2.29
N VAL A 42 3.17 8.10 -3.04
CA VAL A 42 4.06 7.26 -3.86
C VAL A 42 4.78 8.12 -4.91
N ARG A 43 4.04 8.96 -5.62
CA ARG A 43 4.61 9.82 -6.66
C ARG A 43 5.63 10.80 -6.10
N ALA A 44 5.32 11.39 -4.95
CA ALA A 44 6.22 12.34 -4.29
C ALA A 44 7.54 11.66 -3.90
N LYS A 45 7.46 10.44 -3.38
CA LYS A 45 8.68 9.72 -2.98
C LYS A 45 9.50 9.29 -4.18
N LEU A 46 8.86 8.81 -5.24
CA LEU A 46 9.56 8.44 -6.48
C LEU A 46 10.28 9.64 -7.07
N ARG A 47 9.63 10.81 -7.10
CA ARG A 47 10.25 12.05 -7.58
C ARG A 47 11.43 12.45 -6.70
N THR A 48 11.29 12.33 -5.38
CA THR A 48 12.38 12.66 -4.45
C THR A 48 13.57 11.75 -4.66
N MET A 49 13.36 10.46 -4.87
CA MET A 49 14.43 9.51 -5.15
C MET A 49 15.16 9.88 -6.44
N GLU A 50 14.44 10.28 -7.47
CA GLU A 50 15.02 10.72 -8.73
C GLU A 50 15.88 11.97 -8.52
N MET A 51 15.38 12.95 -7.76
CA MET A 51 16.12 14.18 -7.44
C MET A 51 17.39 13.89 -6.65
N LEU A 52 17.38 12.86 -5.80
CA LEU A 52 18.53 12.45 -5.00
C LEU A 52 19.49 11.53 -5.75
N GLY A 53 19.13 11.10 -6.95
CA GLY A 53 19.93 10.15 -7.72
C GLY A 53 19.95 8.76 -7.11
N LEU A 54 18.90 8.39 -6.37
CA LEU A 54 18.80 7.07 -5.75
C LEU A 54 18.25 6.06 -6.76
N ASP A 55 19.01 4.99 -6.96
CA ASP A 55 18.58 3.87 -7.78
C ASP A 55 17.87 2.84 -6.91
N GLY A 56 17.14 1.95 -7.56
CA GLY A 56 16.42 0.89 -6.88
C GLY A 56 14.94 1.16 -6.77
N ALA A 57 14.27 0.33 -6.01
CA ALA A 57 12.82 0.39 -5.85
C ALA A 57 12.44 0.62 -4.39
N ILE A 58 11.24 1.16 -4.19
CA ILE A 58 10.66 1.27 -2.85
C ILE A 58 10.16 -0.13 -2.45
N GLU A 59 10.66 -0.67 -1.36
CA GLU A 59 10.13 -1.93 -0.84
C GLU A 59 8.78 -1.73 -0.18
N ASP A 60 8.67 -0.77 0.72
CA ASP A 60 7.39 -0.30 1.23
C ASP A 60 7.56 1.09 1.86
N ILE A 61 6.43 1.74 2.12
CA ILE A 61 6.37 3.00 2.87
C ILE A 61 5.49 2.72 4.08
N LEU A 62 6.07 2.86 5.27
CA LEU A 62 5.32 2.71 6.52
C LEU A 62 5.01 4.08 7.09
N ILE A 63 3.74 4.34 7.33
CA ILE A 63 3.28 5.55 7.99
C ILE A 63 2.68 5.15 9.33
N THR A 64 3.32 5.59 10.41
CA THR A 64 2.88 5.29 11.77
C THR A 64 2.00 6.43 12.25
N LEU A 65 0.72 6.15 12.40
CA LEU A 65 -0.24 7.09 12.98
C LEU A 65 -0.45 6.72 14.45
N THR A 66 -1.13 7.58 15.18
CA THR A 66 -1.37 7.35 16.61
C THR A 66 -2.08 6.02 16.86
N GLU A 67 -3.07 5.68 16.03
CA GLU A 67 -3.88 4.48 16.25
C GLU A 67 -3.83 3.49 15.10
N GLN A 68 -3.12 3.81 14.02
CA GLN A 68 -3.07 2.96 12.82
C GLN A 68 -1.65 2.88 12.29
N TYR A 69 -1.38 1.82 11.54
CA TYR A 69 -0.26 1.76 10.60
C TYR A 69 -0.83 1.74 9.20
N HIS A 70 -0.21 2.51 8.31
CA HIS A 70 -0.49 2.43 6.88
C HIS A 70 0.75 1.95 6.16
N ILE A 71 0.63 0.87 5.40
CA ILE A 71 1.73 0.32 4.60
C ILE A 71 1.35 0.48 3.14
N ILE A 72 2.26 1.07 2.38
CA ILE A 72 2.12 1.23 0.93
C ILE A 72 3.24 0.41 0.30
N ARG A 73 2.88 -0.59 -0.50
CA ARG A 73 3.85 -1.45 -1.18
C ARG A 73 3.73 -1.28 -2.68
N PRO A 74 4.61 -0.48 -3.32
CA PRO A 74 4.66 -0.45 -4.77
C PRO A 74 5.05 -1.82 -5.30
N LEU A 75 4.36 -2.29 -6.33
CA LEU A 75 4.63 -3.60 -6.89
C LEU A 75 5.78 -3.50 -7.87
N THR A 76 6.74 -4.40 -7.73
CA THR A 76 7.95 -4.41 -8.56
C THR A 76 7.93 -5.53 -9.58
N ALA A 77 7.05 -6.51 -9.42
CA ALA A 77 6.88 -7.58 -10.40
C ALA A 77 6.43 -6.98 -11.73
N ARG A 78 6.90 -7.58 -12.83
CA ARG A 78 6.63 -7.07 -14.17
C ARG A 78 5.13 -6.89 -14.44
N SER A 79 4.32 -7.83 -13.99
CA SER A 79 2.87 -7.78 -14.17
C SER A 79 2.18 -6.75 -13.29
N GLY A 80 2.85 -6.27 -12.24
CA GLY A 80 2.31 -5.31 -11.29
C GLY A 80 2.85 -3.89 -11.44
N GLN A 81 3.64 -3.61 -12.48
CA GLN A 81 4.19 -2.26 -12.67
C GLN A 81 3.07 -1.24 -12.82
N GLY A 82 3.23 -0.12 -12.12
CA GLY A 82 2.21 0.93 -12.10
C GLY A 82 1.15 0.74 -11.03
N LEU A 83 1.30 -0.29 -10.19
CA LEU A 83 0.36 -0.61 -9.12
C LEU A 83 1.03 -0.55 -7.76
N PHE A 84 0.23 -0.30 -6.73
CA PHE A 84 0.68 -0.49 -5.34
C PHE A 84 -0.42 -1.12 -4.50
N LEU A 85 -0.01 -1.81 -3.44
CA LEU A 85 -0.92 -2.29 -2.40
C LEU A 85 -0.91 -1.30 -1.24
N TYR A 86 -2.09 -0.95 -0.77
CA TYR A 86 -2.28 -0.12 0.41
C TYR A 86 -2.98 -0.95 1.49
N LEU A 87 -2.42 -0.96 2.69
CA LEU A 87 -2.98 -1.71 3.82
C LEU A 87 -3.03 -0.79 5.04
N ALA A 88 -4.22 -0.64 5.62
CA ALA A 88 -4.40 0.06 6.88
C ALA A 88 -4.64 -0.97 8.00
N LEU A 89 -3.92 -0.80 9.09
CA LEU A 89 -3.94 -1.72 10.23
C LEU A 89 -4.32 -0.98 11.51
N ASP A 90 -5.10 -1.63 12.36
CA ASP A 90 -5.28 -1.20 13.75
C ASP A 90 -3.98 -1.46 14.49
N ARG A 91 -3.34 -0.41 14.96
CA ARG A 91 -2.02 -0.49 15.59
C ARG A 91 -1.99 -1.38 16.82
N ALA A 92 -3.06 -1.39 17.61
CA ALA A 92 -3.15 -2.19 18.81
C ALA A 92 -3.17 -3.70 18.54
N ARG A 93 -3.61 -4.10 17.33
CA ARG A 93 -3.81 -5.51 16.97
C ARG A 93 -2.86 -6.01 15.91
N ALA A 94 -2.08 -5.12 15.29
CA ALA A 94 -1.25 -5.46 14.15
C ALA A 94 0.10 -6.03 14.55
N ASN A 95 0.62 -6.90 13.69
CA ASN A 95 2.00 -7.34 13.69
C ASN A 95 2.61 -6.94 12.35
N LEU A 96 3.51 -5.97 12.36
CA LEU A 96 4.08 -5.42 11.12
C LEU A 96 4.84 -6.45 10.30
N ALA A 97 5.62 -7.32 10.95
CA ALA A 97 6.38 -8.33 10.22
C ALA A 97 5.43 -9.30 9.49
N MET A 98 4.36 -9.72 10.15
CA MET A 98 3.37 -10.59 9.55
C MET A 98 2.61 -9.89 8.44
N ALA A 99 2.26 -8.62 8.63
CA ALA A 99 1.55 -7.84 7.62
C ALA A 99 2.40 -7.68 6.36
N ARG A 100 3.68 -7.35 6.52
CA ARG A 100 4.62 -7.23 5.39
C ARG A 100 4.77 -8.54 4.64
N ARG A 101 4.87 -9.65 5.38
CA ARG A 101 4.95 -10.97 4.76
C ARG A 101 3.70 -11.30 3.95
N LYS A 102 2.52 -10.98 4.47
CA LYS A 102 1.26 -11.20 3.77
C LYS A 102 1.17 -10.36 2.50
N LEU A 103 1.61 -9.10 2.56
CA LEU A 103 1.63 -8.25 1.36
C LEU A 103 2.57 -8.81 0.30
N HIS A 104 3.74 -9.32 0.71
CA HIS A 104 4.67 -9.95 -0.21
C HIS A 104 4.04 -11.17 -0.90
N LEU A 105 3.32 -12.00 -0.13
CA LEU A 105 2.63 -13.16 -0.66
C LEU A 105 1.49 -12.77 -1.62
N ILE A 106 0.76 -11.72 -1.29
CA ILE A 106 -0.29 -11.19 -2.17
C ILE A 106 0.32 -10.73 -3.49
N GLU A 107 1.41 -9.98 -3.45
CA GLU A 107 2.10 -9.54 -4.67
C GLU A 107 2.53 -10.74 -5.52
N LYS A 108 3.09 -11.75 -4.88
CA LYS A 108 3.59 -12.94 -5.57
C LYS A 108 2.46 -13.69 -6.29
N ASP A 109 1.25 -13.67 -5.73
CA ASP A 109 0.09 -14.36 -6.28
C ASP A 109 -0.71 -13.51 -7.27
N LEU A 110 -0.41 -12.23 -7.40
CA LEU A 110 -1.11 -11.36 -8.35
C LEU A 110 -0.69 -11.69 -9.76
N ASP A 111 -1.69 -11.95 -10.59
CA ASP A 111 -1.53 -12.21 -12.01
C ASP A 111 -2.30 -11.14 -12.78
N VAL A 112 -1.68 -9.99 -12.94
CA VAL A 112 -2.30 -8.83 -13.60
C VAL A 112 -1.50 -8.37 -14.80
#